data_9e3a328171c6faaac2211ddf9a02a967
#
_entry.id   9e3a328171c6faaac2211ddf9a02a967
#
_cell.length_a   1.000
_cell.length_b   1.000
_cell.length_c   1.000
_cell.angle_alpha   90.00
_cell.angle_beta   90.00
_cell.angle_gamma   90.00
#
_symmetry.space_group_name_H-M   'P 1'
#
loop_
_entity.id
_entity.type
_entity.pdbx_description
1 polymer ?
#
loop_
_entity_poly.entity_id
_entity_poly.type
_entity_poly.pdbx_seq_one_letter_code
_entity_poly.pdbx_strand_id
1 'polypeptide(L)'
;MMEQCLDQNQEFVDLITSERLCGESSNRSSPSYDASGSFLEKTKNLFCSGVFLKGVAHAVGFWNPRKGLRALMAIIVLFLDVYYLFEAVYYAFLCGHFETPLDQWMCPNASQNSSSTHNIPVLAFLHGVELVNILSLVAYLAVLMSNTAFFWCMWNMKCHTSNCMTLEKAYSSAGRSLWVRLNCTLLLFGFSLVIMIVWFNLTFKGLFINNLSISLGIIPRLATLTSCFLFSLITNAMKDCVTSCQAEIRNSINSSLDDIIRIHKHLCEQIFCTSDSLKPWFAIHWFLLAVTAVIYVADMVEFFHKNATGWYDFYQVTLISAIYLYAFVYPSYCAASVTSRCNKMLKELNLTSNDEWDTGHPFHSRTQLALFIQYAQYTDCGFRAGEVTFGSNFAWFSTLIAMCGVGVKVL
;
A
#
# COMPACT_ATOMS: atom_id res chain seq x y z
N MET A 1 -33.97 -8.14 -17.43
CA MET A 1 -33.09 -8.82 -16.45
C MET A 1 -31.93 -7.94 -15.97
N MET A 2 -31.37 -7.09 -16.82
CA MET A 2 -30.25 -6.20 -16.42
C MET A 2 -30.74 -4.92 -15.69
N GLU A 3 -31.92 -4.42 -15.99
CA GLU A 3 -32.54 -3.26 -15.31
C GLU A 3 -33.06 -3.60 -13.91
N GLN A 4 -33.57 -4.81 -13.68
CA GLN A 4 -34.02 -5.24 -12.34
C GLN A 4 -32.89 -5.42 -11.33
N CYS A 5 -31.64 -5.70 -11.77
CA CYS A 5 -30.48 -5.74 -10.89
C CYS A 5 -29.97 -4.33 -10.50
N LEU A 6 -30.25 -3.30 -11.29
CA LEU A 6 -29.86 -1.92 -10.99
C LEU A 6 -30.74 -1.30 -9.90
N ASP A 7 -32.05 -1.58 -9.93
CA ASP A 7 -33.00 -1.05 -8.93
C ASP A 7 -32.79 -1.67 -7.55
N GLN A 8 -32.50 -2.97 -7.44
CA GLN A 8 -32.23 -3.61 -6.15
C GLN A 8 -30.93 -3.12 -5.48
N ASN A 9 -29.93 -2.75 -6.26
CA ASN A 9 -28.68 -2.19 -5.71
C ASN A 9 -28.82 -0.73 -5.22
N GLN A 10 -29.71 0.03 -5.87
CA GLN A 10 -30.00 1.41 -5.44
C GLN A 10 -30.75 1.43 -4.12
N GLU A 11 -31.73 0.55 -3.97
CA GLU A 11 -32.53 0.40 -2.74
C GLU A 11 -31.68 -0.05 -1.53
N PHE A 12 -30.68 -0.93 -1.75
CA PHE A 12 -29.75 -1.39 -0.71
C PHE A 12 -28.78 -0.28 -0.27
N VAL A 13 -28.26 0.52 -1.21
CA VAL A 13 -27.39 1.67 -0.90
C VAL A 13 -28.17 2.74 -0.14
N ASP A 14 -29.43 2.98 -0.51
CA ASP A 14 -30.29 3.96 0.14
C ASP A 14 -30.69 3.51 1.55
N LEU A 15 -30.88 2.19 1.78
CA LEU A 15 -31.18 1.64 3.10
C LEU A 15 -30.00 1.82 4.08
N ILE A 16 -28.77 1.50 3.65
CA ILE A 16 -27.57 1.70 4.48
C ILE A 16 -27.31 3.18 4.77
N THR A 17 -27.61 4.06 3.82
CA THR A 17 -27.42 5.50 3.98
C THR A 17 -28.50 6.08 4.91
N SER A 18 -29.72 5.57 4.86
CA SER A 18 -30.86 6.00 5.69
C SER A 18 -30.71 5.61 7.17
N GLU A 19 -30.19 4.41 7.46
CA GLU A 19 -29.96 3.98 8.85
C GLU A 19 -28.84 4.79 9.55
N ARG A 20 -27.82 5.25 8.80
CA ARG A 20 -26.80 6.16 9.36
C ARG A 20 -27.30 7.58 9.58
N LEU A 21 -28.28 8.03 8.82
CA LEU A 21 -28.89 9.36 8.99
C LEU A 21 -29.93 9.41 10.13
N CYS A 22 -30.60 8.30 10.48
CA CYS A 22 -31.55 8.25 11.59
C CYS A 22 -30.91 8.21 12.99
N GLY A 23 -29.61 7.86 13.12
CA GLY A 23 -28.91 7.82 14.42
C GLY A 23 -28.42 9.18 14.92
N GLU A 24 -28.37 10.23 14.10
CA GLU A 24 -27.79 11.54 14.44
C GLU A 24 -28.79 12.70 14.61
N SER A 25 -30.08 12.47 14.51
CA SER A 25 -31.06 13.57 14.47
C SER A 25 -31.67 13.98 15.82
N SER A 26 -31.01 13.69 16.96
CA SER A 26 -31.52 14.13 18.28
C SER A 26 -30.49 14.96 19.05
N ASN A 27 -30.05 16.08 18.49
CA ASN A 27 -29.58 17.29 19.23
C ASN A 27 -29.02 18.33 18.25
N ARG A 28 -29.90 18.96 17.47
CA ARG A 28 -29.60 20.24 16.82
C ARG A 28 -30.11 21.41 17.67
N SER A 29 -29.30 21.77 18.65
CA SER A 29 -29.23 23.18 19.08
C SER A 29 -28.53 23.97 17.98
N SER A 30 -29.15 25.10 17.57
CA SER A 30 -28.65 26.02 16.54
C SER A 30 -27.16 26.35 16.75
N PRO A 31 -26.30 26.22 15.71
CA PRO A 31 -24.90 26.61 15.84
C PRO A 31 -24.84 28.15 15.87
N SER A 32 -24.50 28.71 17.02
CA SER A 32 -23.91 30.05 17.09
C SER A 32 -22.56 29.98 16.33
N TYR A 33 -22.43 30.84 15.34
CA TYR A 33 -21.23 30.98 14.53
C TYR A 33 -20.11 31.61 15.39
N ASP A 34 -19.44 30.80 16.19
CA ASP A 34 -18.15 31.18 16.78
C ASP A 34 -17.02 30.88 15.79
N ALA A 35 -16.62 31.90 15.05
CA ALA A 35 -15.59 31.86 14.01
C ALA A 35 -14.16 31.67 14.55
N SER A 36 -14.00 31.32 15.82
CA SER A 36 -12.69 31.14 16.48
C SER A 36 -12.37 29.70 16.87
N GLY A 37 -12.80 28.72 16.07
CA GLY A 37 -12.28 27.35 16.23
C GLY A 37 -10.75 27.39 16.21
N SER A 38 -10.10 27.09 17.35
CA SER A 38 -8.66 27.13 17.55
C SER A 38 -7.97 26.43 16.37
N PHE A 39 -6.85 26.97 15.87
CA PHE A 39 -6.00 26.35 14.85
C PHE A 39 -5.74 24.87 15.18
N LEU A 40 -5.60 24.55 16.46
CA LEU A 40 -5.42 23.21 16.98
C LEU A 40 -6.63 22.29 16.67
N GLU A 41 -7.84 22.81 16.74
CA GLU A 41 -9.05 22.03 16.46
C GLU A 41 -9.23 21.78 14.95
N LYS A 42 -8.91 22.77 14.11
CA LYS A 42 -8.87 22.58 12.65
C LYS A 42 -7.82 21.57 12.24
N THR A 43 -6.62 21.63 12.85
CA THR A 43 -5.56 20.68 12.61
C THR A 43 -5.95 19.27 13.07
N LYS A 44 -6.54 19.12 14.27
CA LYS A 44 -7.07 17.85 14.77
C LYS A 44 -8.12 17.25 13.83
N ASN A 45 -9.03 18.08 13.31
CA ASN A 45 -10.04 17.63 12.36
C ASN A 45 -9.41 17.18 11.02
N LEU A 46 -8.39 17.87 10.54
CA LEU A 46 -7.64 17.47 9.33
C LEU A 46 -6.98 16.09 9.50
N PHE A 47 -6.36 15.83 10.66
CA PHE A 47 -5.71 14.54 10.94
C PHE A 47 -6.71 13.40 11.16
N CYS A 48 -7.86 13.71 11.74
CA CYS A 48 -8.90 12.72 11.98
C CYS A 48 -9.79 12.45 10.76
N SER A 49 -9.55 13.17 9.65
CA SER A 49 -10.25 13.01 8.37
C SER A 49 -9.32 12.46 7.29
N GLY A 50 -9.89 11.83 6.29
CA GLY A 50 -9.15 11.33 5.13
C GLY A 50 -8.64 12.41 4.17
N VAL A 51 -8.88 13.70 4.46
CA VAL A 51 -8.60 14.81 3.54
C VAL A 51 -7.12 14.90 3.19
N PHE A 52 -6.24 14.68 4.16
CA PHE A 52 -4.79 14.75 3.95
C PHE A 52 -4.30 13.64 3.01
N LEU A 53 -4.58 12.37 3.31
CA LEU A 53 -4.19 11.25 2.44
C LEU A 53 -4.83 11.38 1.05
N LYS A 54 -6.10 11.81 0.98
CA LYS A 54 -6.78 12.06 -0.29
C LYS A 54 -6.10 13.16 -1.08
N GLY A 55 -5.66 14.25 -0.42
CA GLY A 55 -4.90 15.33 -1.03
C GLY A 55 -3.59 14.84 -1.64
N VAL A 56 -2.80 14.05 -0.89
CA VAL A 56 -1.56 13.45 -1.39
C VAL A 56 -1.85 12.49 -2.55
N ALA A 57 -2.86 11.63 -2.43
CA ALA A 57 -3.26 10.70 -3.49
C ALA A 57 -3.72 11.43 -4.79
N HIS A 58 -4.31 12.61 -4.65
CA HIS A 58 -4.59 13.50 -5.79
C HIS A 58 -3.32 14.10 -6.38
N ALA A 59 -2.39 14.54 -5.54
CA ALA A 59 -1.13 15.14 -5.97
C ALA A 59 -0.25 14.15 -6.74
N VAL A 60 -0.23 12.86 -6.34
CA VAL A 60 0.48 11.81 -7.10
C VAL A 60 -0.35 11.19 -8.23
N GLY A 61 -1.60 11.62 -8.43
CA GLY A 61 -2.46 11.17 -9.53
C GLY A 61 -3.13 9.80 -9.36
N PHE A 62 -2.99 9.15 -8.21
CA PHE A 62 -3.54 7.80 -7.95
C PHE A 62 -5.04 7.80 -7.60
N TRP A 63 -5.58 8.94 -7.20
CA TRP A 63 -7.02 9.07 -6.92
C TRP A 63 -7.79 9.43 -8.17
N ASN A 64 -8.63 8.52 -8.67
CA ASN A 64 -9.42 8.73 -9.89
C ASN A 64 -8.56 9.18 -11.10
N PRO A 65 -7.60 8.39 -11.56
CA PRO A 65 -6.59 8.79 -12.56
C PRO A 65 -7.20 9.16 -13.94
N ARG A 66 -8.45 8.80 -14.20
CA ARG A 66 -9.14 9.14 -15.48
C ARG A 66 -9.53 10.61 -15.63
N LYS A 67 -9.45 11.42 -14.58
CA LYS A 67 -9.73 12.86 -14.67
C LYS A 67 -8.47 13.60 -15.10
N GLY A 68 -8.49 14.29 -16.24
CA GLY A 68 -7.39 14.89 -16.97
C GLY A 68 -6.19 15.39 -16.16
N LEU A 69 -6.38 16.33 -15.20
CA LEU A 69 -5.28 16.83 -14.37
C LEU A 69 -4.61 15.71 -13.53
N ARG A 70 -5.37 14.74 -13.03
CA ARG A 70 -4.83 13.65 -12.20
C ARG A 70 -4.06 12.64 -13.04
N ALA A 71 -4.50 12.38 -14.28
CA ALA A 71 -3.73 11.60 -15.25
C ALA A 71 -2.38 12.27 -15.53
N LEU A 72 -2.38 13.60 -15.70
CA LEU A 72 -1.16 14.38 -15.91
C LEU A 72 -0.21 14.26 -14.70
N MET A 73 -0.71 14.36 -13.48
CA MET A 73 0.10 14.20 -12.26
C MET A 73 0.70 12.79 -12.16
N ALA A 74 -0.07 11.75 -12.47
CA ALA A 74 0.45 10.38 -12.50
C ALA A 74 1.53 10.20 -13.59
N ILE A 75 1.34 10.79 -14.77
CA ILE A 75 2.34 10.76 -15.84
C ILE A 75 3.63 11.47 -15.39
N ILE A 76 3.52 12.60 -14.69
CA ILE A 76 4.69 13.32 -14.14
C ILE A 76 5.43 12.43 -13.14
N VAL A 77 4.71 11.75 -12.24
CA VAL A 77 5.33 10.81 -11.27
C VAL A 77 6.06 9.69 -12.01
N LEU A 78 5.41 9.05 -12.99
CA LEU A 78 6.02 7.98 -13.77
C LEU A 78 7.22 8.47 -14.60
N PHE A 79 7.16 9.70 -15.11
CA PHE A 79 8.30 10.30 -15.78
C PHE A 79 9.49 10.51 -14.83
N LEU A 80 9.24 10.95 -13.61
CA LEU A 80 10.28 11.06 -12.58
C LEU A 80 10.83 9.68 -12.21
N ASP A 81 10.00 8.64 -12.09
CA ASP A 81 10.46 7.27 -11.86
C ASP A 81 11.42 6.80 -12.96
N VAL A 82 11.07 7.05 -14.24
CA VAL A 82 11.93 6.73 -15.39
C VAL A 82 13.23 7.53 -15.36
N TYR A 83 13.15 8.83 -15.02
CA TYR A 83 14.32 9.68 -14.90
C TYR A 83 15.31 9.13 -13.84
N TYR A 84 14.82 8.77 -12.65
CA TYR A 84 15.69 8.23 -11.60
C TYR A 84 16.23 6.84 -11.92
N LEU A 85 15.45 6.02 -12.61
CA LEU A 85 15.97 4.75 -13.12
C LEU A 85 17.09 4.97 -14.13
N PHE A 86 16.91 5.91 -15.06
CA PHE A 86 17.95 6.27 -16.02
C PHE A 86 19.20 6.82 -15.33
N GLU A 87 19.04 7.70 -14.35
CA GLU A 87 20.14 8.24 -13.53
C GLU A 87 20.89 7.09 -12.82
N ALA A 88 20.18 6.13 -12.22
CA ALA A 88 20.79 4.96 -11.58
C ALA A 88 21.55 4.07 -12.58
N VAL A 89 20.99 3.84 -13.77
CA VAL A 89 21.66 3.12 -14.85
C VAL A 89 22.95 3.86 -15.28
N TYR A 90 22.86 5.19 -15.45
CA TYR A 90 24.00 5.99 -15.82
C TYR A 90 25.12 5.90 -14.79
N TYR A 91 24.82 6.06 -13.52
CA TYR A 91 25.81 5.91 -12.45
C TYR A 91 26.36 4.49 -12.33
N ALA A 92 25.50 3.47 -12.48
CA ALA A 92 25.94 2.08 -12.34
C ALA A 92 26.84 1.60 -13.49
N PHE A 93 26.56 2.02 -14.72
CA PHE A 93 27.16 1.40 -15.90
C PHE A 93 27.95 2.34 -16.80
N LEU A 94 27.65 3.63 -16.81
CA LEU A 94 28.21 4.58 -17.76
C LEU A 94 29.18 5.56 -17.12
N CYS A 95 29.10 5.77 -15.80
CA CYS A 95 29.92 6.72 -15.10
C CYS A 95 31.41 6.35 -15.19
N GLY A 96 32.24 7.26 -15.72
CA GLY A 96 33.66 7.07 -15.88
C GLY A 96 34.07 6.28 -17.12
N HIS A 97 33.13 5.88 -17.99
CA HIS A 97 33.43 5.14 -19.24
C HIS A 97 33.48 6.06 -20.47
N PHE A 98 32.92 7.26 -20.37
CA PHE A 98 32.89 8.24 -21.45
C PHE A 98 33.50 9.54 -20.97
N GLU A 99 34.53 10.06 -21.67
CA GLU A 99 35.08 11.40 -21.45
C GLU A 99 34.16 12.48 -22.03
N THR A 100 32.94 12.58 -21.52
CA THR A 100 32.00 13.62 -21.92
C THR A 100 31.94 14.76 -20.90
N PRO A 101 31.55 15.99 -21.29
CA PRO A 101 31.32 17.06 -20.32
C PRO A 101 30.27 16.69 -19.24
N LEU A 102 29.39 15.73 -19.55
CA LEU A 102 28.39 15.20 -18.63
C LEU A 102 29.07 14.35 -17.55
N ASP A 103 30.13 13.57 -17.87
CA ASP A 103 30.86 12.75 -16.91
C ASP A 103 31.60 13.59 -15.89
N GLN A 104 32.17 14.72 -16.28
CA GLN A 104 32.80 15.65 -15.34
C GLN A 104 31.81 16.23 -14.35
N TRP A 105 30.54 16.36 -14.76
CA TRP A 105 29.47 16.89 -13.94
C TRP A 105 28.87 15.86 -13.00
N MET A 106 28.64 14.66 -13.49
CA MET A 106 27.94 13.61 -12.77
C MET A 106 28.86 12.64 -12.01
N CYS A 107 30.14 12.54 -12.42
CA CYS A 107 31.11 11.60 -11.87
C CYS A 107 32.37 12.33 -11.37
N PRO A 108 32.28 13.20 -10.35
CA PRO A 108 33.41 14.04 -9.92
C PRO A 108 34.67 13.27 -9.47
N ASN A 109 34.54 11.96 -9.16
CA ASN A 109 35.65 11.12 -8.71
C ASN A 109 36.25 10.22 -9.80
N ALA A 110 35.69 10.21 -11.01
CA ALA A 110 36.16 9.34 -12.09
C ALA A 110 37.54 9.76 -12.66
N SER A 111 37.92 11.01 -12.50
CA SER A 111 39.17 11.55 -13.08
C SER A 111 40.46 11.05 -12.41
N GLN A 112 40.38 10.35 -11.27
CA GLN A 112 41.60 9.93 -10.54
C GLN A 112 42.04 8.48 -10.86
N ASN A 113 41.19 7.63 -11.49
CA ASN A 113 41.50 6.22 -11.71
C ASN A 113 41.54 5.77 -13.18
N SER A 114 41.58 6.67 -14.15
CA SER A 114 41.49 6.36 -15.58
C SER A 114 42.81 5.91 -16.23
N SER A 115 43.56 4.99 -15.65
CA SER A 115 44.79 4.48 -16.27
C SER A 115 44.78 2.98 -16.63
N SER A 116 43.62 2.38 -16.92
CA SER A 116 43.62 1.02 -17.50
C SER A 116 42.37 0.74 -18.34
N THR A 117 42.37 1.25 -19.58
CA THR A 117 41.49 0.80 -20.63
C THR A 117 42.02 -0.51 -21.22
N HIS A 118 41.51 -1.66 -20.90
CA HIS A 118 41.60 -2.85 -21.75
C HIS A 118 40.39 -3.77 -21.53
N ASN A 119 39.70 -4.03 -22.66
CA ASN A 119 38.83 -5.17 -22.99
C ASN A 119 38.28 -5.99 -21.79
N ILE A 120 37.22 -5.53 -21.18
CA ILE A 120 36.62 -6.21 -20.06
C ILE A 120 35.48 -7.08 -20.58
N PRO A 121 35.51 -8.41 -20.44
CA PRO A 121 34.34 -9.25 -20.72
C PRO A 121 33.20 -8.89 -19.77
N VAL A 122 31.96 -9.04 -20.25
CA VAL A 122 30.71 -8.63 -19.53
C VAL A 122 30.70 -9.05 -18.06
N LEU A 123 31.35 -10.17 -17.70
CA LEU A 123 31.46 -10.64 -16.31
C LEU A 123 32.38 -9.78 -15.43
N ALA A 124 33.48 -9.24 -16.02
CA ALA A 124 34.38 -8.31 -15.31
C ALA A 124 33.76 -6.93 -15.15
N PHE A 125 32.83 -6.54 -16.03
CA PHE A 125 32.02 -5.35 -15.93
C PHE A 125 31.14 -5.37 -14.66
N LEU A 126 30.57 -6.53 -14.31
CA LEU A 126 29.79 -6.71 -13.08
C LEU A 126 30.67 -6.68 -11.81
N HIS A 127 31.95 -7.05 -11.90
CA HIS A 127 32.88 -6.98 -10.77
C HIS A 127 33.38 -5.56 -10.46
N GLY A 128 33.29 -4.62 -11.41
CA GLY A 128 33.70 -3.23 -11.22
C GLY A 128 32.58 -2.31 -10.75
N VAL A 129 31.31 -2.78 -10.74
CA VAL A 129 30.17 -1.97 -10.31
C VAL A 129 30.05 -2.03 -8.79
N GLU A 130 30.13 -0.88 -8.13
CA GLU A 130 29.91 -0.80 -6.70
C GLU A 130 28.50 -1.30 -6.33
N LEU A 131 28.40 -2.13 -5.29
CA LEU A 131 27.15 -2.72 -4.81
C LEU A 131 26.05 -1.65 -4.59
N VAL A 132 26.44 -0.46 -4.13
CA VAL A 132 25.54 0.68 -3.89
C VAL A 132 24.82 1.12 -5.18
N ASN A 133 25.50 1.07 -6.34
CA ASN A 133 24.90 1.45 -7.62
C ASN A 133 23.88 0.43 -8.11
N ILE A 134 24.17 -0.87 -7.92
CA ILE A 134 23.21 -1.95 -8.22
C ILE A 134 21.99 -1.85 -7.31
N LEU A 135 22.21 -1.54 -6.04
CA LEU A 135 21.15 -1.34 -5.06
C LEU A 135 20.20 -0.23 -5.47
N SER A 136 20.75 0.93 -5.85
CA SER A 136 19.95 2.06 -6.33
C SER A 136 19.15 1.70 -7.59
N LEU A 137 19.76 0.98 -8.53
CA LEU A 137 19.11 0.51 -9.75
C LEU A 137 17.90 -0.39 -9.44
N VAL A 138 18.10 -1.41 -8.59
CA VAL A 138 17.03 -2.33 -8.19
C VAL A 138 15.91 -1.59 -7.48
N ALA A 139 16.24 -0.64 -6.59
CA ALA A 139 15.26 0.15 -5.85
C ALA A 139 14.43 1.05 -6.77
N TYR A 140 15.03 1.76 -7.72
CA TYR A 140 14.30 2.63 -8.65
C TYR A 140 13.48 1.80 -9.66
N LEU A 141 13.98 0.65 -10.09
CA LEU A 141 13.19 -0.28 -10.91
C LEU A 141 11.95 -0.78 -10.14
N ALA A 142 12.12 -1.13 -8.87
CA ALA A 142 11.01 -1.57 -8.02
C ALA A 142 9.97 -0.46 -7.84
N VAL A 143 10.40 0.78 -7.60
CA VAL A 143 9.52 1.94 -7.47
C VAL A 143 8.76 2.20 -8.77
N LEU A 144 9.45 2.28 -9.92
CA LEU A 144 8.83 2.49 -11.24
C LEU A 144 7.78 1.41 -11.55
N MET A 145 8.14 0.14 -11.41
CA MET A 145 7.23 -0.96 -11.73
C MET A 145 6.04 -1.01 -10.78
N SER A 146 6.26 -0.75 -9.49
CA SER A 146 5.18 -0.70 -8.50
C SER A 146 4.22 0.47 -8.77
N ASN A 147 4.72 1.68 -9.00
CA ASN A 147 3.89 2.85 -9.27
C ASN A 147 3.12 2.71 -10.58
N THR A 148 3.75 2.18 -11.63
CA THR A 148 3.11 1.89 -12.92
C THR A 148 2.00 0.86 -12.77
N ALA A 149 2.26 -0.25 -12.07
CA ALA A 149 1.26 -1.29 -11.84
C ALA A 149 0.09 -0.77 -11.00
N PHE A 150 0.36 0.07 -9.97
CA PHE A 150 -0.71 0.67 -9.16
C PHE A 150 -1.57 1.62 -9.98
N PHE A 151 -0.96 2.50 -10.76
CA PHE A 151 -1.67 3.39 -11.67
C PHE A 151 -2.56 2.60 -12.64
N TRP A 152 -2.04 1.52 -13.23
CA TRP A 152 -2.78 0.63 -14.10
C TRP A 152 -3.99 -0.01 -13.41
N CYS A 153 -3.79 -0.53 -12.18
CA CYS A 153 -4.88 -1.10 -11.39
C CYS A 153 -5.96 -0.06 -11.09
N MET A 154 -5.57 1.14 -10.67
CA MET A 154 -6.52 2.23 -10.37
C MET A 154 -7.24 2.74 -11.63
N TRP A 155 -6.56 2.73 -12.78
CA TRP A 155 -7.16 3.07 -14.05
C TRP A 155 -8.24 2.06 -14.46
N ASN A 156 -7.96 0.77 -14.30
CA ASN A 156 -8.87 -0.31 -14.70
C ASN A 156 -9.97 -0.60 -13.67
N MET A 157 -9.76 -0.31 -12.40
CA MET A 157 -10.71 -0.64 -11.32
C MET A 157 -12.13 -0.10 -11.56
N LYS A 158 -12.30 1.02 -12.29
CA LYS A 158 -13.63 1.56 -12.64
C LYS A 158 -14.32 0.85 -13.81
N CYS A 159 -13.62 0.01 -14.57
CA CYS A 159 -14.19 -0.71 -15.70
C CYS A 159 -14.90 -1.99 -15.30
N HIS A 160 -14.59 -2.51 -14.11
CA HIS A 160 -15.17 -3.74 -13.60
C HIS A 160 -16.35 -3.43 -12.68
N THR A 161 -17.48 -3.94 -13.03
CA THR A 161 -18.76 -4.17 -12.32
C THR A 161 -19.01 -3.41 -11.01
N SER A 162 -20.28 -3.07 -10.76
CA SER A 162 -20.84 -2.47 -9.54
C SER A 162 -20.40 -3.13 -8.22
N ASN A 163 -19.91 -4.35 -8.26
CA ASN A 163 -19.59 -5.18 -7.10
C ASN A 163 -18.18 -5.00 -6.53
N CYS A 164 -17.22 -4.35 -7.26
CA CYS A 164 -15.88 -4.13 -6.73
C CYS A 164 -15.83 -3.01 -5.69
N MET A 165 -14.96 -3.18 -4.69
CA MET A 165 -14.66 -2.12 -3.73
C MET A 165 -13.86 -0.99 -4.41
N THR A 166 -14.45 0.18 -4.55
CA THR A 166 -13.77 1.36 -5.10
C THR A 166 -13.10 2.18 -3.99
N LEU A 167 -12.12 3.02 -4.36
CA LEU A 167 -11.49 3.94 -3.40
C LEU A 167 -12.51 4.88 -2.72
N GLU A 168 -13.56 5.28 -3.43
CA GLU A 168 -14.60 6.17 -2.89
C GLU A 168 -15.45 5.45 -1.83
N LYS A 169 -15.84 4.19 -2.09
CA LYS A 169 -16.52 3.34 -1.10
C LYS A 169 -15.62 3.09 0.12
N ALA A 170 -14.35 2.74 -0.12
CA ALA A 170 -13.38 2.52 0.94
C ALA A 170 -13.12 3.79 1.77
N TYR A 171 -13.10 4.95 1.14
CA TYR A 171 -12.96 6.24 1.82
C TYR A 171 -14.16 6.54 2.73
N SER A 172 -15.38 6.29 2.26
CA SER A 172 -16.59 6.58 3.04
C SER A 172 -16.79 5.62 4.23
N SER A 173 -16.31 4.37 4.13
CA SER A 173 -16.39 3.38 5.21
C SER A 173 -15.30 3.50 6.26
N ALA A 174 -14.20 4.22 5.96
CA ALA A 174 -13.03 4.26 6.82
C ALA A 174 -13.28 5.02 8.13
N GLY A 175 -13.04 4.33 9.24
CA GLY A 175 -13.19 4.89 10.59
C GLY A 175 -12.07 5.87 10.97
N ARG A 176 -12.32 6.72 11.96
CA ARG A 176 -11.39 7.75 12.45
C ARG A 176 -10.03 7.18 12.87
N SER A 177 -10.00 6.02 13.51
CA SER A 177 -8.74 5.39 13.99
C SER A 177 -7.81 5.00 12.83
N LEU A 178 -8.38 4.55 11.71
CA LEU A 178 -7.62 4.26 10.49
C LEU A 178 -7.01 5.53 9.91
N TRP A 179 -7.79 6.63 9.83
CA TRP A 179 -7.30 7.90 9.31
C TRP A 179 -6.14 8.45 10.13
N VAL A 180 -6.28 8.45 11.46
CA VAL A 180 -5.19 8.90 12.35
C VAL A 180 -3.93 8.09 12.09
N ARG A 181 -4.03 6.76 12.03
CA ARG A 181 -2.87 5.88 11.80
C ARG A 181 -2.21 6.16 10.45
N LEU A 182 -2.98 6.21 9.36
CA LEU A 182 -2.44 6.43 8.02
C LEU A 182 -1.83 7.82 7.88
N ASN A 183 -2.51 8.85 8.35
CA ASN A 183 -2.01 10.22 8.29
C ASN A 183 -0.75 10.42 9.15
N CYS A 184 -0.70 9.89 10.38
CA CYS A 184 0.48 9.98 11.23
C CYS A 184 1.68 9.25 10.60
N THR A 185 1.47 8.07 10.01
CA THR A 185 2.55 7.33 9.34
C THR A 185 3.06 8.07 8.10
N LEU A 186 2.15 8.60 7.28
CA LEU A 186 2.50 9.39 6.09
C LEU A 186 3.28 10.64 6.46
N LEU A 187 2.87 11.33 7.52
CA LEU A 187 3.58 12.52 8.01
C LEU A 187 4.95 12.17 8.59
N LEU A 188 5.05 11.08 9.35
CA LEU A 188 6.33 10.63 9.90
C LEU A 188 7.35 10.41 8.77
N PHE A 189 6.99 9.62 7.75
CA PHE A 189 7.87 9.38 6.62
C PHE A 189 8.10 10.63 5.77
N GLY A 190 7.05 11.40 5.48
CA GLY A 190 7.16 12.64 4.72
C GLY A 190 8.06 13.68 5.40
N PHE A 191 7.88 13.89 6.71
CA PHE A 191 8.70 14.79 7.49
C PHE A 191 10.17 14.32 7.57
N SER A 192 10.38 13.02 7.78
CA SER A 192 11.73 12.44 7.79
C SER A 192 12.44 12.59 6.45
N LEU A 193 11.73 12.43 5.33
CA LEU A 193 12.27 12.68 3.99
C LEU A 193 12.61 14.16 3.78
N VAL A 194 11.77 15.08 4.25
CA VAL A 194 12.05 16.54 4.20
C VAL A 194 13.29 16.89 5.02
N ILE A 195 13.43 16.36 6.24
CA ILE A 195 14.62 16.55 7.06
C ILE A 195 15.87 16.06 6.32
N MET A 196 15.80 14.90 5.68
CA MET A 196 16.92 14.36 4.89
C MET A 196 17.35 15.33 3.78
N ILE A 197 16.39 15.90 3.03
CA ILE A 197 16.71 16.88 1.99
C ILE A 197 17.30 18.16 2.56
N VAL A 198 16.67 18.71 3.59
CA VAL A 198 17.16 19.97 4.19
C VAL A 198 18.58 19.76 4.70
N TRP A 199 18.85 18.66 5.37
CA TRP A 199 20.18 18.32 5.86
C TRP A 199 21.18 18.16 4.70
N PHE A 200 20.80 17.44 3.63
CA PHE A 200 21.64 17.30 2.45
C PHE A 200 21.98 18.65 1.83
N ASN A 201 20.99 19.51 1.60
CA ASN A 201 21.19 20.83 1.02
C ASN A 201 22.05 21.78 1.90
N LEU A 202 22.00 21.62 3.22
CA LEU A 202 22.83 22.40 4.15
C LEU A 202 24.26 21.88 4.21
N THR A 203 24.47 20.57 4.10
CA THR A 203 25.79 19.94 4.25
C THR A 203 26.57 19.96 2.94
N PHE A 204 25.93 19.68 1.83
CA PHE A 204 26.56 19.61 0.52
C PHE A 204 26.25 20.89 -0.27
N LYS A 205 27.18 21.80 -0.34
CA LYS A 205 27.11 23.01 -1.19
C LYS A 205 27.38 22.63 -2.67
N GLY A 206 26.56 21.72 -3.18
CA GLY A 206 26.64 21.25 -4.57
C GLY A 206 25.98 22.20 -5.57
N LEU A 207 26.08 21.86 -6.85
CA LEU A 207 25.35 22.56 -7.91
C LEU A 207 23.83 22.46 -7.64
N PHE A 208 23.11 23.54 -7.92
CA PHE A 208 21.66 23.66 -7.74
C PHE A 208 20.89 22.50 -8.40
N ILE A 209 21.36 22.00 -9.55
CA ILE A 209 20.76 20.88 -10.29
C ILE A 209 20.82 19.56 -9.50
N ASN A 210 21.96 19.24 -8.86
CA ASN A 210 22.09 18.04 -8.05
C ASN A 210 21.17 18.09 -6.82
N ASN A 211 21.07 19.25 -6.18
CA ASN A 211 20.18 19.45 -5.05
C ASN A 211 18.70 19.34 -5.46
N LEU A 212 18.34 19.83 -6.65
CA LEU A 212 17.00 19.70 -7.19
C LEU A 212 16.67 18.25 -7.52
N SER A 213 17.59 17.49 -8.14
CA SER A 213 17.39 16.06 -8.44
C SER A 213 17.10 15.30 -7.15
N ILE A 214 17.95 15.40 -6.14
CA ILE A 214 17.74 14.72 -4.86
C ILE A 214 16.42 15.11 -4.20
N SER A 215 16.03 16.39 -4.30
CA SER A 215 14.77 16.87 -3.75
C SER A 215 13.56 16.29 -4.47
N LEU A 216 13.61 16.17 -5.79
CA LEU A 216 12.55 15.58 -6.59
C LEU A 216 12.43 14.06 -6.39
N GLY A 217 13.52 13.36 -6.02
CA GLY A 217 13.54 11.92 -5.74
C GLY A 217 12.66 11.46 -4.58
N ILE A 218 12.13 12.40 -3.79
CA ILE A 218 11.09 12.11 -2.79
C ILE A 218 9.77 11.73 -3.44
N ILE A 219 9.40 12.36 -4.55
CA ILE A 219 8.07 12.22 -5.16
C ILE A 219 7.76 10.74 -5.52
N PRO A 220 8.65 10.00 -6.21
CA PRO A 220 8.48 8.58 -6.45
C PRO A 220 8.28 7.73 -5.19
N ARG A 221 9.10 7.95 -4.17
CA ARG A 221 9.01 7.20 -2.90
C ARG A 221 7.71 7.51 -2.16
N LEU A 222 7.29 8.77 -2.15
CA LEU A 222 6.02 9.18 -1.57
C LEU A 222 4.83 8.57 -2.34
N ALA A 223 4.93 8.45 -3.66
CA ALA A 223 3.92 7.77 -4.48
C ALA A 223 3.82 6.28 -4.11
N THR A 224 4.94 5.58 -3.95
CA THR A 224 4.96 4.18 -3.51
C THR A 224 4.34 4.01 -2.11
N LEU A 225 4.68 4.88 -1.15
CA LEU A 225 4.04 4.87 0.17
C LEU A 225 2.53 5.15 0.08
N THR A 226 2.14 6.10 -0.77
CA THR A 226 0.73 6.43 -1.00
C THR A 226 -0.03 5.22 -1.56
N SER A 227 0.55 4.46 -2.50
CA SER A 227 -0.07 3.22 -3.02
C SER A 227 -0.30 2.20 -1.92
N CYS A 228 0.66 2.01 -0.99
CA CYS A 228 0.50 1.13 0.17
C CYS A 228 -0.64 1.59 1.09
N PHE A 229 -0.79 2.90 1.33
CA PHE A 229 -1.86 3.44 2.15
C PHE A 229 -3.23 3.32 1.49
N LEU A 230 -3.33 3.54 0.18
CA LEU A 230 -4.57 3.33 -0.57
C LEU A 230 -4.97 1.85 -0.61
N PHE A 231 -4.01 0.95 -0.74
CA PHE A 231 -4.25 -0.49 -0.61
C PHE A 231 -4.76 -0.85 0.79
N SER A 232 -4.15 -0.28 1.85
CA SER A 232 -4.62 -0.47 3.22
C SER A 232 -6.05 0.04 3.43
N LEU A 233 -6.42 1.15 2.80
CA LEU A 233 -7.78 1.68 2.84
C LEU A 233 -8.77 0.69 2.23
N ILE A 234 -8.46 0.16 1.04
CA ILE A 234 -9.30 -0.82 0.35
C ILE A 234 -9.43 -2.11 1.16
N THR A 235 -8.32 -2.66 1.67
CA THR A 235 -8.34 -3.89 2.47
C THR A 235 -9.06 -3.72 3.81
N ASN A 236 -9.03 -2.52 4.39
CA ASN A 236 -9.83 -2.22 5.58
C ASN A 236 -11.33 -2.21 5.26
N ALA A 237 -11.72 -1.59 4.16
CA ALA A 237 -13.12 -1.61 3.72
C ALA A 237 -13.62 -3.05 3.42
N MET A 238 -12.76 -3.91 2.84
CA MET A 238 -13.08 -5.35 2.70
C MET A 238 -13.36 -6.00 4.06
N LYS A 239 -12.56 -5.71 5.10
CA LYS A 239 -12.80 -6.23 6.46
C LYS A 239 -14.11 -5.72 7.05
N ASP A 240 -14.47 -4.46 6.77
CA ASP A 240 -15.74 -3.89 7.20
C ASP A 240 -16.91 -4.60 6.49
N CYS A 241 -16.79 -4.97 5.20
CA CYS A 241 -17.76 -5.80 4.50
C CYS A 241 -17.91 -7.19 5.14
N VAL A 242 -16.80 -7.82 5.56
CA VAL A 242 -16.86 -9.10 6.29
C VAL A 242 -17.62 -8.94 7.60
N THR A 243 -17.38 -7.85 8.32
CA THR A 243 -18.06 -7.56 9.59
C THR A 243 -19.55 -7.30 9.38
N SER A 244 -19.92 -6.57 8.34
CA SER A 244 -21.32 -6.32 7.97
C SER A 244 -22.03 -7.60 7.56
N CYS A 245 -21.38 -8.44 6.74
CA CYS A 245 -21.90 -9.76 6.37
C CYS A 245 -22.12 -10.67 7.58
N GLN A 246 -21.20 -10.67 8.54
CA GLN A 246 -21.35 -11.41 9.79
C GLN A 246 -22.56 -10.93 10.60
N ALA A 247 -22.77 -9.62 10.69
CA ALA A 247 -23.94 -9.04 11.37
C ALA A 247 -25.25 -9.39 10.64
N GLU A 248 -25.24 -9.33 9.30
CA GLU A 248 -26.38 -9.71 8.47
C GLU A 248 -26.75 -11.19 8.66
N ILE A 249 -25.76 -12.10 8.63
CA ILE A 249 -26.00 -13.52 8.91
C ILE A 249 -26.59 -13.72 10.31
N ARG A 250 -26.06 -13.03 11.33
CA ARG A 250 -26.58 -13.15 12.71
C ARG A 250 -28.00 -12.63 12.86
N ASN A 251 -28.37 -11.60 12.11
CA ASN A 251 -29.71 -11.02 12.14
C ASN A 251 -30.72 -11.81 11.29
N SER A 252 -30.26 -12.73 10.45
CA SER A 252 -31.11 -13.53 9.55
C SER A 252 -31.80 -14.73 10.27
N ILE A 253 -32.37 -14.47 11.45
CA ILE A 253 -33.14 -15.42 12.22
C ILE A 253 -34.35 -15.81 11.37
N ASN A 254 -34.57 -17.08 11.08
CA ASN A 254 -35.59 -17.65 10.21
C ASN A 254 -35.34 -17.60 8.70
N SER A 255 -34.14 -17.19 8.26
CA SER A 255 -33.77 -17.28 6.85
C SER A 255 -33.45 -18.73 6.43
N SER A 256 -33.63 -19.05 5.17
CA SER A 256 -33.21 -20.32 4.63
C SER A 256 -31.70 -20.43 4.57
N LEU A 257 -31.15 -21.65 4.58
CA LEU A 257 -29.72 -21.88 4.38
C LEU A 257 -29.24 -21.28 3.06
N ASP A 258 -30.07 -21.33 2.02
CA ASP A 258 -29.76 -20.78 0.70
C ASP A 258 -29.59 -19.22 0.73
N ASP A 259 -30.41 -18.54 1.55
CA ASP A 259 -30.29 -17.11 1.73
C ASP A 259 -28.95 -16.74 2.40
N ILE A 260 -28.55 -17.46 3.45
CA ILE A 260 -27.28 -17.27 4.13
C ILE A 260 -26.09 -17.55 3.18
N ILE A 261 -26.20 -18.62 2.38
CA ILE A 261 -25.19 -18.92 1.34
C ILE A 261 -25.12 -17.78 0.31
N ARG A 262 -26.26 -17.21 -0.10
CA ARG A 262 -26.31 -16.09 -1.04
C ARG A 262 -25.63 -14.84 -0.49
N ILE A 263 -25.85 -14.49 0.79
CA ILE A 263 -25.19 -13.38 1.48
C ILE A 263 -23.67 -13.60 1.48
N HIS A 264 -23.20 -14.77 1.89
CA HIS A 264 -21.79 -15.11 1.91
C HIS A 264 -21.15 -15.12 0.51
N LYS A 265 -21.86 -15.66 -0.49
CA LYS A 265 -21.41 -15.67 -1.88
C LYS A 265 -21.20 -14.25 -2.41
N HIS A 266 -22.12 -13.34 -2.12
CA HIS A 266 -21.99 -11.93 -2.52
C HIS A 266 -20.75 -11.25 -1.88
N LEU A 267 -20.48 -11.52 -0.59
CA LEU A 267 -19.25 -11.08 0.07
C LEU A 267 -18.00 -11.62 -0.65
N CYS A 268 -17.95 -12.92 -0.94
CA CYS A 268 -16.82 -13.54 -1.63
C CYS A 268 -16.61 -12.93 -3.02
N GLU A 269 -17.68 -12.69 -3.79
CA GLU A 269 -17.61 -12.06 -5.10
C GLU A 269 -17.02 -10.63 -5.01
N GLN A 270 -17.41 -9.84 -4.00
CA GLN A 270 -16.85 -8.52 -3.77
C GLN A 270 -15.35 -8.58 -3.46
N ILE A 271 -14.93 -9.48 -2.56
CA ILE A 271 -13.53 -9.64 -2.19
C ILE A 271 -12.71 -10.12 -3.39
N PHE A 272 -13.20 -11.12 -4.14
CA PHE A 272 -12.48 -11.65 -5.30
C PHE A 272 -12.34 -10.63 -6.42
N CYS A 273 -13.42 -9.93 -6.77
CA CYS A 273 -13.40 -8.88 -7.78
C CYS A 273 -12.36 -7.80 -7.44
N THR A 274 -12.32 -7.38 -6.18
CA THR A 274 -11.38 -6.36 -5.71
C THR A 274 -9.94 -6.88 -5.68
N SER A 275 -9.74 -8.12 -5.22
CA SER A 275 -8.42 -8.77 -5.19
C SER A 275 -7.86 -8.94 -6.60
N ASP A 276 -8.67 -9.41 -7.56
CA ASP A 276 -8.26 -9.59 -8.95
C ASP A 276 -7.88 -8.27 -9.62
N SER A 277 -8.60 -7.19 -9.28
CA SER A 277 -8.27 -5.85 -9.78
C SER A 277 -6.93 -5.33 -9.27
N LEU A 278 -6.51 -5.71 -8.04
CA LEU A 278 -5.27 -5.28 -7.40
C LEU A 278 -4.12 -6.29 -7.54
N LYS A 279 -4.41 -7.51 -7.99
CA LYS A 279 -3.45 -8.62 -8.14
C LYS A 279 -2.19 -8.24 -8.92
N PRO A 280 -2.25 -7.56 -10.10
CA PRO A 280 -1.04 -7.23 -10.85
C PRO A 280 -0.10 -6.35 -10.04
N TRP A 281 -0.65 -5.32 -9.39
CA TRP A 281 0.13 -4.45 -8.54
C TRP A 281 0.71 -5.20 -7.34
N PHE A 282 -0.11 -5.96 -6.62
CA PHE A 282 0.33 -6.64 -5.40
C PHE A 282 1.46 -7.63 -5.70
N ALA A 283 1.37 -8.40 -6.78
CA ALA A 283 2.39 -9.37 -7.17
C ALA A 283 3.72 -8.69 -7.55
N ILE A 284 3.68 -7.67 -8.41
CA ILE A 284 4.87 -6.91 -8.84
C ILE A 284 5.49 -6.19 -7.64
N HIS A 285 4.67 -5.48 -6.87
CA HIS A 285 5.08 -4.74 -5.69
C HIS A 285 5.76 -5.67 -4.66
N TRP A 286 5.09 -6.77 -4.32
CA TRP A 286 5.60 -7.72 -3.33
C TRP A 286 6.95 -8.30 -3.75
N PHE A 287 7.06 -8.80 -4.99
CA PHE A 287 8.26 -9.45 -5.48
C PHE A 287 9.46 -8.48 -5.54
N LEU A 288 9.28 -7.32 -6.16
CA LEU A 288 10.36 -6.37 -6.35
C LEU A 288 10.78 -5.71 -5.03
N LEU A 289 9.83 -5.38 -4.16
CA LEU A 289 10.16 -4.81 -2.86
C LEU A 289 10.72 -5.85 -1.89
N ALA A 290 10.41 -7.15 -2.04
CA ALA A 290 11.08 -8.21 -1.29
C ALA A 290 12.59 -8.19 -1.58
N VAL A 291 12.96 -8.20 -2.86
CA VAL A 291 14.37 -8.11 -3.27
C VAL A 291 15.02 -6.82 -2.76
N THR A 292 14.35 -5.69 -2.96
CA THR A 292 14.84 -4.39 -2.51
C THR A 292 15.03 -4.35 -0.98
N ALA A 293 14.05 -4.83 -0.21
CA ALA A 293 14.13 -4.85 1.25
C ALA A 293 15.28 -5.72 1.77
N VAL A 294 15.48 -6.91 1.18
CA VAL A 294 16.60 -7.80 1.54
C VAL A 294 17.94 -7.11 1.32
N ILE A 295 18.11 -6.46 0.16
CA ILE A 295 19.38 -5.80 -0.18
C ILE A 295 19.60 -4.59 0.76
N TYR A 296 18.58 -3.76 1.03
CA TYR A 296 18.72 -2.62 1.95
C TYR A 296 18.97 -3.03 3.40
N VAL A 297 18.39 -4.13 3.86
CA VAL A 297 18.70 -4.67 5.19
C VAL A 297 20.14 -5.15 5.24
N ALA A 298 20.63 -5.83 4.19
CA ALA A 298 22.03 -6.27 4.08
C ALA A 298 22.99 -5.06 4.06
N ASP A 299 22.68 -4.02 3.29
CA ASP A 299 23.47 -2.77 3.23
C ASP A 299 23.50 -2.06 4.61
N MET A 300 22.36 -1.99 5.28
CA MET A 300 22.28 -1.44 6.63
C MET A 300 23.17 -2.21 7.62
N VAL A 301 23.17 -3.54 7.58
CA VAL A 301 24.03 -4.38 8.44
C VAL A 301 25.51 -4.12 8.14
N GLU A 302 25.90 -4.02 6.86
CA GLU A 302 27.27 -3.71 6.47
C GLU A 302 27.70 -2.31 6.94
N PHE A 303 26.82 -1.32 6.83
CA PHE A 303 27.05 0.02 7.30
C PHE A 303 27.36 0.06 8.80
N PHE A 304 26.57 -0.67 9.61
CA PHE A 304 26.81 -0.78 11.04
C PHE A 304 28.12 -1.49 11.37
N HIS A 305 28.48 -2.51 10.60
CA HIS A 305 29.71 -3.28 10.84
C HIS A 305 30.98 -2.46 10.53
N LYS A 306 30.93 -1.62 9.50
CA LYS A 306 32.06 -0.77 9.10
C LYS A 306 32.30 0.45 9.99
N ASN A 307 31.53 0.64 11.07
CA ASN A 307 31.60 1.80 11.97
C ASN A 307 31.60 3.15 11.20
N ALA A 308 30.76 3.24 10.18
CA ALA A 308 30.66 4.45 9.37
C ALA A 308 30.30 5.66 10.25
N THR A 309 31.08 6.73 10.14
CA THR A 309 31.19 7.78 11.16
C THR A 309 30.23 8.95 10.96
N GLY A 310 29.45 8.98 9.87
CA GLY A 310 28.57 10.10 9.54
C GLY A 310 27.15 9.92 10.07
N TRP A 311 26.67 10.82 10.96
CA TRP A 311 25.28 10.82 11.40
C TRP A 311 24.30 11.00 10.24
N TYR A 312 24.67 11.70 9.19
CA TYR A 312 23.87 11.87 7.99
C TYR A 312 23.69 10.55 7.23
N ASP A 313 24.78 9.85 6.97
CA ASP A 313 24.77 8.57 6.25
C ASP A 313 23.98 7.52 7.02
N PHE A 314 24.18 7.47 8.35
CA PHE A 314 23.38 6.62 9.25
C PHE A 314 21.89 6.91 9.13
N TYR A 315 21.50 8.18 9.20
CA TYR A 315 20.09 8.58 9.11
C TYR A 315 19.50 8.23 7.74
N GLN A 316 20.24 8.52 6.67
CA GLN A 316 19.82 8.24 5.30
C GLN A 316 19.60 6.75 5.06
N VAL A 317 20.58 5.90 5.37
CA VAL A 317 20.50 4.44 5.18
C VAL A 317 19.38 3.85 6.01
N THR A 318 19.27 4.25 7.28
CA THR A 318 18.21 3.76 8.16
C THR A 318 16.83 4.18 7.70
N LEU A 319 16.64 5.44 7.28
CA LEU A 319 15.34 5.94 6.81
C LEU A 319 14.91 5.26 5.52
N ILE A 320 15.80 5.15 4.55
CA ILE A 320 15.49 4.53 3.26
C ILE A 320 15.17 3.05 3.45
N SER A 321 15.98 2.33 4.24
CA SER A 321 15.74 0.93 4.59
C SER A 321 14.39 0.75 5.29
N ALA A 322 14.04 1.63 6.23
CA ALA A 322 12.75 1.59 6.92
C ALA A 322 11.57 1.82 5.96
N ILE A 323 11.69 2.73 4.99
CA ILE A 323 10.65 2.99 3.99
C ILE A 323 10.40 1.75 3.12
N TYR A 324 11.46 1.12 2.58
CA TYR A 324 11.32 -0.06 1.73
C TYR A 324 10.85 -1.27 2.52
N LEU A 325 11.34 -1.47 3.74
CA LEU A 325 10.87 -2.52 4.63
C LEU A 325 9.38 -2.35 4.96
N TYR A 326 8.96 -1.13 5.29
CA TYR A 326 7.56 -0.82 5.54
C TYR A 326 6.71 -1.05 4.30
N ALA A 327 7.12 -0.54 3.14
CA ALA A 327 6.40 -0.69 1.88
C ALA A 327 6.26 -2.17 1.46
N PHE A 328 7.21 -3.03 1.81
CA PHE A 328 7.14 -4.47 1.57
C PHE A 328 6.23 -5.21 2.55
N VAL A 329 6.44 -5.02 3.85
CA VAL A 329 5.75 -5.82 4.89
C VAL A 329 4.30 -5.37 5.09
N TYR A 330 4.03 -4.06 5.04
CA TYR A 330 2.73 -3.51 5.39
C TYR A 330 1.59 -3.95 4.46
N PRO A 331 1.72 -3.95 3.13
CA PRO A 331 0.69 -4.48 2.23
C PRO A 331 0.45 -5.98 2.43
N SER A 332 1.50 -6.76 2.72
CA SER A 332 1.38 -8.19 3.02
C SER A 332 0.53 -8.43 4.27
N TYR A 333 0.76 -7.65 5.32
CA TYR A 333 -0.06 -7.68 6.53
C TYR A 333 -1.52 -7.26 6.25
N CYS A 334 -1.74 -6.24 5.44
CA CYS A 334 -3.07 -5.77 5.07
C CYS A 334 -3.86 -6.85 4.31
N ALA A 335 -3.23 -7.50 3.32
CA ALA A 335 -3.82 -8.61 2.56
C ALA A 335 -4.18 -9.79 3.47
N ALA A 336 -3.23 -10.24 4.30
CA ALA A 336 -3.44 -11.33 5.25
C ALA A 336 -4.55 -11.03 6.27
N SER A 337 -4.72 -9.77 6.66
CA SER A 337 -5.75 -9.37 7.63
C SER A 337 -7.17 -9.54 7.11
N VAL A 338 -7.42 -9.45 5.79
CA VAL A 338 -8.73 -9.72 5.18
C VAL A 338 -9.08 -11.19 5.34
N THR A 339 -8.19 -12.09 4.91
CA THR A 339 -8.37 -13.55 5.04
C THR A 339 -8.54 -13.97 6.50
N SER A 340 -7.72 -13.40 7.39
CA SER A 340 -7.85 -13.66 8.85
C SER A 340 -9.21 -13.23 9.39
N ARG A 341 -9.79 -12.13 8.89
CA ARG A 341 -11.13 -11.68 9.29
C ARG A 341 -12.22 -12.60 8.78
N CYS A 342 -12.12 -13.12 7.53
CA CYS A 342 -13.04 -14.12 7.01
C CYS A 342 -13.02 -15.40 7.85
N ASN A 343 -11.83 -15.91 8.16
CA ASN A 343 -11.66 -17.10 9.00
C ASN A 343 -12.19 -16.89 10.44
N LYS A 344 -11.97 -15.69 10.99
CA LYS A 344 -12.49 -15.31 12.31
C LYS A 344 -14.02 -15.30 12.33
N MET A 345 -14.66 -14.77 11.28
CA MET A 345 -16.12 -14.79 11.13
C MET A 345 -16.67 -16.22 11.20
N LEU A 346 -16.09 -17.14 10.43
CA LEU A 346 -16.51 -18.55 10.42
C LEU A 346 -16.29 -19.22 11.78
N LYS A 347 -15.17 -18.94 12.43
CA LYS A 347 -14.88 -19.45 13.76
C LYS A 347 -15.87 -18.94 14.82
N GLU A 348 -16.21 -17.66 14.78
CA GLU A 348 -17.18 -17.05 15.70
C GLU A 348 -18.60 -17.60 15.50
N LEU A 349 -19.00 -17.90 14.27
CA LEU A 349 -20.27 -18.56 13.98
C LEU A 349 -20.32 -20.01 14.53
N ASN A 350 -19.18 -20.73 14.45
CA ASN A 350 -19.08 -22.11 14.93
C ASN A 350 -19.00 -22.24 16.45
N LEU A 351 -18.46 -21.22 17.15
CA LEU A 351 -18.25 -21.22 18.60
C LEU A 351 -19.44 -20.62 19.38
N THR A 352 -20.61 -20.50 18.76
CA THR A 352 -21.82 -20.01 19.41
C THR A 352 -22.19 -20.89 20.61
N SER A 353 -22.49 -20.27 21.75
CA SER A 353 -22.87 -20.97 22.99
C SER A 353 -24.24 -21.65 22.86
N ASN A 354 -24.54 -22.62 23.74
CA ASN A 354 -25.85 -23.25 23.75
C ASN A 354 -26.97 -22.25 24.06
N ASP A 355 -26.71 -21.30 24.96
CA ASP A 355 -27.69 -20.30 25.35
C ASP A 355 -28.02 -19.34 24.20
N GLU A 356 -27.03 -18.96 23.39
CA GLU A 356 -27.25 -18.19 22.16
C GLU A 356 -27.98 -19.00 21.11
N TRP A 357 -27.78 -20.33 21.07
CA TRP A 357 -28.50 -21.23 20.18
C TRP A 357 -29.98 -21.27 20.50
N ASP A 358 -30.32 -21.36 21.80
CA ASP A 358 -31.70 -21.44 22.28
C ASP A 358 -32.45 -20.08 22.16
N THR A 359 -31.73 -18.96 22.17
CA THR A 359 -32.30 -17.61 22.07
C THR A 359 -32.56 -17.14 20.64
N GLY A 360 -32.09 -17.83 19.62
CA GLY A 360 -32.34 -17.49 18.21
C GLY A 360 -31.07 -17.49 17.34
N HIS A 361 -30.49 -18.65 17.15
CA HIS A 361 -29.39 -18.83 16.20
C HIS A 361 -29.90 -18.68 14.76
N PRO A 362 -29.09 -18.04 13.83
CA PRO A 362 -29.50 -17.87 12.43
C PRO A 362 -29.73 -19.20 11.69
N PHE A 363 -29.06 -20.28 12.13
CA PHE A 363 -29.26 -21.64 11.57
C PHE A 363 -30.24 -22.43 12.42
N HIS A 364 -31.21 -23.11 11.78
CA HIS A 364 -32.24 -23.92 12.46
C HIS A 364 -31.67 -25.19 13.10
N SER A 365 -30.52 -25.67 12.63
CA SER A 365 -29.89 -26.88 13.14
C SER A 365 -28.36 -26.81 13.04
N ARG A 366 -27.70 -27.56 13.92
CA ARG A 366 -26.21 -27.69 13.87
C ARG A 366 -25.73 -28.32 12.57
N THR A 367 -26.56 -29.14 11.92
CA THR A 367 -26.30 -29.74 10.60
C THR A 367 -26.24 -28.65 9.52
N GLN A 368 -27.16 -27.69 9.53
CA GLN A 368 -27.14 -26.56 8.58
C GLN A 368 -25.92 -25.69 8.79
N LEU A 369 -25.56 -25.41 10.04
CA LEU A 369 -24.31 -24.68 10.35
C LEU A 369 -23.09 -25.43 9.84
N ALA A 370 -23.01 -26.76 10.06
CA ALA A 370 -21.91 -27.58 9.56
C ALA A 370 -21.80 -27.54 8.04
N LEU A 371 -22.93 -27.67 7.32
CA LEU A 371 -22.98 -27.54 5.86
C LEU A 371 -22.54 -26.16 5.38
N PHE A 372 -22.97 -25.08 6.04
CA PHE A 372 -22.56 -23.75 5.72
C PHE A 372 -21.04 -23.56 5.92
N ILE A 373 -20.49 -24.01 7.04
CA ILE A 373 -19.05 -23.92 7.32
C ILE A 373 -18.26 -24.72 6.29
N GLN A 374 -18.70 -25.91 5.94
CA GLN A 374 -18.07 -26.71 4.89
C GLN A 374 -18.09 -25.98 3.53
N TYR A 375 -19.23 -25.43 3.12
CA TYR A 375 -19.36 -24.60 1.92
C TYR A 375 -18.40 -23.39 1.97
N ALA A 376 -18.38 -22.66 3.08
CA ALA A 376 -17.55 -21.47 3.23
C ALA A 376 -16.05 -21.79 3.22
N GLN A 377 -15.62 -22.93 3.75
CA GLN A 377 -14.24 -23.42 3.68
C GLN A 377 -13.83 -23.76 2.24
N TYR A 378 -14.72 -24.39 1.45
CA TYR A 378 -14.45 -24.68 0.03
C TYR A 378 -14.43 -23.41 -0.83
N THR A 379 -15.19 -22.38 -0.44
CA THR A 379 -15.18 -21.10 -1.16
C THR A 379 -13.89 -20.31 -0.89
N ASP A 380 -13.19 -20.59 0.23
CA ASP A 380 -11.91 -20.01 0.63
C ASP A 380 -11.90 -18.47 0.51
N CYS A 381 -12.83 -17.82 1.22
CA CYS A 381 -13.01 -16.38 1.20
C CYS A 381 -11.76 -15.67 1.78
N GLY A 382 -11.12 -14.81 0.98
CA GLY A 382 -9.93 -14.07 1.40
C GLY A 382 -9.29 -13.29 0.27
N PHE A 383 -8.26 -12.50 0.60
CA PHE A 383 -7.47 -11.81 -0.41
C PHE A 383 -6.64 -12.82 -1.20
N ARG A 384 -6.73 -12.77 -2.52
CA ARG A 384 -6.04 -13.71 -3.44
C ARG A 384 -5.16 -12.98 -4.45
N ALA A 385 -4.04 -13.63 -4.83
CA ALA A 385 -3.34 -13.31 -6.06
C ALA A 385 -3.16 -14.59 -6.87
N GLY A 386 -4.02 -14.79 -7.85
CA GLY A 386 -4.15 -16.06 -8.58
C GLY A 386 -4.88 -17.10 -7.73
N GLU A 387 -4.30 -18.30 -7.65
CA GLU A 387 -4.83 -19.41 -6.85
C GLU A 387 -4.39 -19.36 -5.38
N VAL A 388 -3.47 -18.43 -5.04
CA VAL A 388 -2.91 -18.35 -3.69
C VAL A 388 -3.71 -17.37 -2.84
N THR A 389 -4.26 -17.88 -1.72
CA THR A 389 -4.91 -17.06 -0.69
C THR A 389 -3.89 -16.61 0.35
N PHE A 390 -3.84 -15.30 0.60
CA PHE A 390 -2.86 -14.71 1.53
C PHE A 390 -3.37 -14.77 2.97
N GLY A 391 -2.94 -15.80 3.72
CA GLY A 391 -3.23 -15.95 5.15
C GLY A 391 -2.16 -15.30 6.06
N SER A 392 -2.35 -15.45 7.37
CA SER A 392 -1.42 -14.93 8.39
C SER A 392 0.02 -15.44 8.21
N ASN A 393 0.19 -16.68 7.75
CA ASN A 393 1.50 -17.28 7.48
C ASN A 393 2.27 -16.51 6.39
N PHE A 394 1.57 -15.92 5.43
CA PHE A 394 2.19 -15.12 4.37
C PHE A 394 2.79 -13.83 4.89
N ALA A 395 2.13 -13.14 5.82
CA ALA A 395 2.67 -11.95 6.46
C ALA A 395 3.95 -12.27 7.26
N TRP A 396 3.96 -13.38 7.98
CA TRP A 396 5.16 -13.89 8.65
C TRP A 396 6.28 -14.25 7.69
N PHE A 397 5.95 -14.91 6.57
CA PHE A 397 6.90 -15.24 5.52
C PHE A 397 7.54 -13.99 4.89
N SER A 398 6.76 -12.95 4.64
CA SER A 398 7.29 -11.67 4.17
C SER A 398 8.25 -11.03 5.17
N THR A 399 7.96 -11.11 6.46
CA THR A 399 8.86 -10.62 7.51
C THR A 399 10.15 -11.45 7.55
N LEU A 400 10.07 -12.78 7.44
CA LEU A 400 11.24 -13.65 7.39
C LEU A 400 12.13 -13.36 6.18
N ILE A 401 11.54 -13.14 4.99
CA ILE A 401 12.29 -12.74 3.80
C ILE A 401 13.09 -11.46 4.06
N ALA A 402 12.44 -10.44 4.64
CA ALA A 402 13.13 -9.20 4.97
C ALA A 402 14.30 -9.43 5.94
N MET A 403 14.15 -10.33 6.92
CA MET A 403 15.22 -10.70 7.85
C MET A 403 16.34 -11.53 7.23
N CYS A 404 16.11 -12.21 6.08
CA CYS A 404 17.19 -12.93 5.38
C CYS A 404 18.33 -12.00 4.95
N GLY A 405 18.04 -10.70 4.72
CA GLY A 405 19.08 -9.70 4.45
C GLY A 405 20.14 -9.61 5.56
N VAL A 406 19.77 -9.85 6.81
CA VAL A 406 20.71 -9.92 7.94
C VAL A 406 21.63 -11.14 7.78
N GLY A 407 21.05 -12.31 7.43
CA GLY A 407 21.81 -13.56 7.28
C GLY A 407 22.81 -13.55 6.12
N VAL A 408 22.49 -12.86 5.02
CA VAL A 408 23.38 -12.80 3.83
C VAL A 408 24.73 -12.14 4.12
N LYS A 409 24.82 -11.28 5.12
CA LYS A 409 26.06 -10.57 5.46
C LYS A 409 26.77 -11.14 6.70
N VAL A 410 26.10 -11.98 7.49
CA VAL A 410 26.70 -12.63 8.68
C VAL A 410 27.40 -13.95 8.29
N LEU A 411 27.00 -14.55 7.17
CA LEU A 411 27.67 -15.69 6.54
C LEU A 411 28.77 -15.23 5.59
#